data_3627dc3f3eb1f627c60b01b947d47c98
#
_entry.id   3627dc3f3eb1f627c60b01b947d47c98
#
_cell.length_a   1.000
_cell.length_b   1.000
_cell.length_c   1.000
_cell.angle_alpha   90.00
_cell.angle_beta   90.00
_cell.angle_gamma   90.00
#
_symmetry.space_group_name_H-M   'P 1'
#
loop_
_entity.id
_entity.type
_entity.pdbx_description
1 polymer ?
#
loop_
_entity_poly.entity_id
_entity_poly.type
_entity_poly.pdbx_seq_one_letter_code
_entity_poly.pdbx_strand_id
1 'polypeptide(L)'
;VITVGCSDDYKEVEVMGNRMVDYSGRGPTMACILKPDLVAPGSGIVSCCNRPKGYMPKSGTSMSTPLVAGAIALLLERYPEMTNRDVKLRLMERAVDMGKPRNQQGWGLLDVGRLLA
;
A
#
# COMPACT_ATOMS: atom_id res chain seq x y z
N VAL A 1 -1.96 0.38 14.38
CA VAL A 1 -2.13 1.18 13.15
C VAL A 1 -1.17 0.69 12.07
N ILE A 2 -1.68 0.56 10.86
CA ILE A 2 -0.89 0.17 9.68
C ILE A 2 -0.74 1.41 8.81
N THR A 3 0.50 1.84 8.58
CA THR A 3 0.82 3.01 7.76
C THR A 3 1.17 2.54 6.35
N VAL A 4 0.46 3.05 5.35
CA VAL A 4 0.58 2.63 3.96
C VAL A 4 1.24 3.72 3.12
N GLY A 5 2.32 3.35 2.43
CA GLY A 5 2.95 4.20 1.42
C GLY A 5 2.45 3.89 0.02
N CYS A 6 2.87 4.71 -0.93
CA CYS A 6 2.52 4.55 -2.34
C CYS A 6 3.68 3.91 -3.09
N SER A 7 3.38 2.87 -3.84
CA SER A 7 4.31 2.31 -4.82
C SER A 7 3.95 2.80 -6.20
N ASP A 8 4.96 2.80 -7.06
CA ASP A 8 4.81 3.08 -8.48
C ASP A 8 5.09 1.80 -9.24
N ASP A 9 4.07 1.26 -9.88
CA ASP A 9 4.16 0.04 -10.66
C ASP A 9 4.10 0.30 -12.17
N TYR A 10 4.16 1.58 -12.59
CA TYR A 10 4.17 1.97 -14.00
C TYR A 10 5.54 2.48 -14.42
N LYS A 11 6.08 1.92 -15.52
CA LYS A 11 7.37 2.34 -16.07
C LYS A 11 7.38 3.79 -16.52
N GLU A 12 6.26 4.28 -17.00
CA GLU A 12 6.11 5.66 -17.45
C GLU A 12 6.38 6.64 -16.32
N VAL A 13 5.98 6.29 -15.14
CA VAL A 13 6.20 7.12 -13.94
C VAL A 13 7.66 7.13 -13.57
N GLU A 14 8.37 6.03 -13.73
CA GLU A 14 9.81 5.96 -13.52
C GLU A 14 10.56 6.88 -14.48
N VAL A 15 10.14 6.94 -15.75
CA VAL A 15 10.74 7.82 -16.75
C VAL A 15 10.53 9.29 -16.40
N MET A 16 9.39 9.61 -15.78
CA MET A 16 9.09 10.96 -15.32
C MET A 16 9.88 11.34 -14.08
N GLY A 17 10.68 10.42 -13.59
CA GLY A 17 11.46 10.59 -12.38
C GLY A 17 10.67 10.19 -11.13
N ASN A 18 11.28 10.41 -9.99
CA ASN A 18 10.71 9.97 -8.72
C ASN A 18 9.58 10.88 -8.18
N ARG A 19 9.11 11.82 -8.98
CA ARG A 19 8.14 12.82 -8.52
C ARG A 19 6.84 12.20 -8.00
N MET A 20 6.36 11.17 -8.71
CA MET A 20 5.11 10.51 -8.31
C MET A 20 5.29 9.65 -7.06
N VAL A 21 6.52 9.23 -6.78
CA VAL A 21 6.84 8.46 -5.58
C VAL A 21 7.20 9.39 -4.41
N ASP A 22 7.63 10.61 -4.70
CA ASP A 22 8.08 11.56 -3.68
C ASP A 22 6.95 12.03 -2.75
N TYR A 23 5.69 11.90 -3.16
CA TYR A 23 4.57 12.24 -2.28
C TYR A 23 4.29 11.17 -1.22
N SER A 24 4.91 10.00 -1.32
CA SER A 24 4.77 8.97 -0.30
C SER A 24 5.57 9.34 0.93
N GLY A 25 4.91 9.32 2.09
CA GLY A 25 5.58 9.57 3.36
C GLY A 25 6.64 8.53 3.66
N ARG A 26 7.75 8.96 4.22
CA ARG A 26 8.89 8.10 4.56
C ARG A 26 9.31 8.31 6.00
N GLY A 27 9.63 7.21 6.69
CA GLY A 27 10.20 7.23 8.02
C GLY A 27 11.72 7.36 8.00
N PRO A 28 12.38 7.28 9.14
CA PRO A 28 11.79 6.92 10.44
C PRO A 28 11.02 8.05 11.10
N THR A 29 10.19 7.69 12.08
CA THR A 29 9.51 8.65 12.95
C THR A 29 10.47 9.20 13.99
N MET A 30 10.05 10.20 14.79
CA MET A 30 10.86 10.74 15.87
C MET A 30 11.23 9.70 16.93
N ALA A 31 10.45 8.63 17.07
CA ALA A 31 10.74 7.51 17.95
C ALA A 31 11.64 6.45 17.27
N CYS A 32 12.23 6.76 16.11
CA CYS A 32 13.08 5.86 15.32
C CYS A 32 12.35 4.60 14.84
N ILE A 33 11.02 4.67 14.68
CA ILE A 33 10.22 3.60 14.12
C ILE A 33 10.19 3.77 12.60
N LEU A 34 10.57 2.73 11.86
CA LEU A 34 10.56 2.78 10.41
C LEU A 34 9.12 2.74 9.87
N LYS A 35 8.79 3.71 9.03
CA LYS A 35 7.51 3.84 8.33
C LYS A 35 7.77 4.22 6.87
N PRO A 36 6.89 3.86 5.93
CA PRO A 36 5.62 3.15 6.10
C PRO A 36 5.81 1.69 6.50
N ASP A 37 4.73 1.03 6.96
CA ASP A 37 4.77 -0.41 7.24
C ASP A 37 4.85 -1.23 5.97
N LEU A 38 4.09 -0.84 4.95
CA LEU A 38 4.14 -1.45 3.61
C LEU A 38 3.69 -0.44 2.58
N VAL A 39 3.80 -0.81 1.31
CA VAL A 39 3.33 0.02 0.19
C VAL A 39 2.32 -0.73 -0.66
N ALA A 40 1.49 0.03 -1.35
CA ALA A 40 0.52 -0.48 -2.30
C ALA A 40 0.42 0.49 -3.48
N PRO A 41 -0.09 0.06 -4.64
CA PRO A 41 -0.25 0.96 -5.78
C PRO A 41 -1.07 2.19 -5.42
N GLY A 42 -0.63 3.35 -5.89
CA GLY A 42 -1.29 4.62 -5.59
C GLY A 42 -1.26 5.61 -6.73
N SER A 43 -0.80 5.20 -7.93
CA SER A 43 -0.72 6.06 -9.10
C SER A 43 -1.78 5.66 -10.12
N GLY A 44 -2.61 6.63 -10.54
CA GLY A 44 -3.63 6.40 -11.55
C GLY A 44 -4.70 5.39 -11.13
N ILE A 45 -5.04 5.33 -9.88
CA ILE A 45 -6.02 4.39 -9.35
C ILE A 45 -7.42 4.85 -9.71
N VAL A 46 -8.14 4.03 -10.47
CA VAL A 46 -9.51 4.30 -10.91
C VAL A 46 -10.48 3.83 -9.83
N SER A 47 -11.33 4.73 -9.38
CA SER A 47 -12.33 4.43 -8.36
C SER A 47 -13.58 5.29 -8.55
N CYS A 48 -14.60 5.01 -7.77
CA CYS A 48 -15.86 5.75 -7.79
C CYS A 48 -15.64 7.22 -7.46
N CYS A 49 -16.43 8.06 -8.09
CA CYS A 49 -16.45 9.48 -7.80
C CYS A 49 -17.90 10.01 -7.82
N ASN A 50 -18.07 11.24 -7.36
CA ASN A 50 -19.40 11.87 -7.28
C ASN A 50 -19.77 12.65 -8.55
N ARG A 51 -19.09 12.39 -9.66
CA ARG A 51 -19.36 13.03 -10.96
C ARG A 51 -20.26 12.13 -11.81
N PRO A 52 -20.92 12.69 -12.86
CA PRO A 52 -21.87 11.94 -13.69
C PRO A 52 -21.33 10.64 -14.27
N LYS A 53 -20.04 10.55 -14.57
CA LYS A 53 -19.43 9.34 -15.12
C LYS A 53 -19.14 8.26 -14.09
N GLY A 54 -19.22 8.56 -12.78
CA GLY A 54 -19.10 7.60 -11.70
C GLY A 54 -17.70 7.11 -11.35
N TYR A 55 -16.69 7.31 -12.20
CA TYR A 55 -15.32 6.84 -11.99
C TYR A 55 -14.31 7.86 -12.44
N MET A 56 -13.17 7.92 -11.73
CA MET A 56 -12.05 8.75 -12.15
C MET A 56 -10.74 8.23 -11.56
N PRO A 57 -9.60 8.46 -12.23
CA PRO A 57 -8.29 8.11 -11.66
C PRO A 57 -7.80 9.20 -10.70
N LYS A 58 -7.15 8.76 -9.63
CA LYS A 58 -6.45 9.65 -8.70
C LYS A 58 -5.16 8.98 -8.25
N SER A 59 -4.21 9.79 -7.80
CA SER A 59 -2.92 9.33 -7.30
C SER A 59 -2.65 9.87 -5.92
N GLY A 60 -1.98 9.07 -5.10
CA GLY A 60 -1.59 9.44 -3.73
C GLY A 60 -1.63 8.26 -2.79
N THR A 61 -1.07 8.43 -1.60
CA THR A 61 -1.14 7.44 -0.54
C THR A 61 -2.56 7.21 -0.06
N SER A 62 -3.43 8.23 -0.23
CA SER A 62 -4.87 8.11 0.02
C SER A 62 -5.56 7.11 -0.91
N MET A 63 -4.93 6.77 -2.04
CA MET A 63 -5.42 5.74 -2.96
C MET A 63 -4.85 4.38 -2.61
N SER A 64 -3.65 4.33 -2.02
CA SER A 64 -3.00 3.08 -1.60
C SER A 64 -3.67 2.49 -0.35
N THR A 65 -4.05 3.34 0.59
CA THR A 65 -4.66 2.91 1.86
C THR A 65 -5.93 2.09 1.67
N PRO A 66 -6.90 2.50 0.84
CA PRO A 66 -8.10 1.68 0.58
C PRO A 66 -7.80 0.33 -0.05
N LEU A 67 -6.75 0.22 -0.85
CA LEU A 67 -6.34 -1.07 -1.43
C LEU A 67 -5.91 -2.05 -0.35
N VAL A 68 -5.15 -1.58 0.62
CA VAL A 68 -4.76 -2.41 1.77
C VAL A 68 -5.98 -2.76 2.62
N ALA A 69 -6.87 -1.79 2.86
CA ALA A 69 -8.10 -2.03 3.62
C ALA A 69 -8.97 -3.09 2.94
N GLY A 70 -9.12 -3.02 1.63
CA GLY A 70 -9.86 -4.02 0.86
C GLY A 70 -9.21 -5.39 0.92
N ALA A 71 -7.90 -5.46 0.82
CA ALA A 71 -7.16 -6.71 0.95
C ALA A 71 -7.34 -7.34 2.34
N ILE A 72 -7.34 -6.54 3.38
CA ILE A 72 -7.59 -6.99 4.76
C ILE A 72 -9.02 -7.51 4.89
N ALA A 73 -10.00 -6.83 4.27
CA ALA A 73 -11.38 -7.29 4.29
C ALA A 73 -11.50 -8.69 3.67
N LEU A 74 -10.84 -8.93 2.54
CA LEU A 74 -10.80 -10.24 1.91
C LEU A 74 -10.12 -11.28 2.79
N LEU A 75 -9.04 -10.90 3.46
CA LEU A 75 -8.32 -11.78 4.38
C LEU A 75 -9.21 -12.18 5.56
N LEU A 76 -9.95 -11.24 6.13
CA LEU A 76 -10.85 -11.50 7.26
C LEU A 76 -12.08 -12.31 6.84
N GLU A 77 -12.52 -12.19 5.58
CA GLU A 77 -13.56 -13.07 5.05
C GLU A 77 -13.08 -14.52 5.03
N ARG A 78 -11.82 -14.73 4.62
CA ARG A 78 -11.24 -16.08 4.58
C ARG A 78 -10.88 -16.63 5.94
N TYR A 79 -10.39 -15.77 6.83
CA TYR A 79 -9.94 -16.12 8.19
C TYR A 79 -10.59 -15.19 9.22
N PRO A 80 -11.89 -15.37 9.52
CA PRO A 80 -12.64 -14.41 10.38
C PRO A 80 -12.12 -14.28 11.81
N GLU A 81 -11.34 -15.25 12.25
CA GLU A 81 -10.84 -15.27 13.64
C GLU A 81 -9.52 -14.52 13.83
N MET A 82 -8.96 -13.98 12.75
CA MET A 82 -7.72 -13.21 12.85
C MET A 82 -7.88 -11.95 13.71
N THR A 83 -6.94 -11.76 14.62
CA THR A 83 -6.85 -10.52 15.41
C THR A 83 -6.13 -9.45 14.60
N ASN A 84 -6.15 -8.20 15.10
CA ASN A 84 -5.37 -7.10 14.50
C ASN A 84 -3.89 -7.47 14.38
N ARG A 85 -3.36 -8.13 15.40
CA ARG A 85 -1.97 -8.56 15.42
C ARG A 85 -1.69 -9.60 14.34
N ASP A 86 -2.59 -10.58 14.19
CA ASP A 86 -2.46 -11.63 13.17
C ASP A 86 -2.46 -11.03 11.76
N VAL A 87 -3.35 -10.08 11.50
CA VAL A 87 -3.44 -9.37 10.22
C VAL A 87 -2.12 -8.66 9.93
N LYS A 88 -1.58 -7.94 10.91
CA LYS A 88 -0.35 -7.19 10.74
C LYS A 88 0.84 -8.10 10.46
N LEU A 89 0.96 -9.20 11.18
CA LEU A 89 2.00 -10.20 10.93
C LEU A 89 1.88 -10.84 9.55
N ARG A 90 0.65 -11.12 9.13
CA ARG A 90 0.40 -11.70 7.80
C ARG A 90 0.83 -10.75 6.70
N LEU A 91 0.49 -9.47 6.82
CA LEU A 91 0.92 -8.44 5.86
C LEU A 91 2.45 -8.37 5.79
N MET A 92 3.11 -8.40 6.93
CA MET A 92 4.57 -8.36 6.99
C MET A 92 5.21 -9.56 6.29
N GLU A 93 4.71 -10.76 6.55
CA GLU A 93 5.25 -11.99 5.99
C GLU A 93 5.02 -12.15 4.48
N ARG A 94 3.91 -11.59 3.99
CA ARG A 94 3.46 -11.82 2.62
C ARG A 94 3.74 -10.64 1.68
N ALA A 95 4.29 -9.54 2.18
CA ALA A 95 4.69 -8.42 1.34
C ALA A 95 5.88 -8.83 0.45
N VAL A 96 5.93 -8.24 -0.74
CA VAL A 96 6.98 -8.53 -1.72
C VAL A 96 8.08 -7.48 -1.62
N ASP A 97 9.30 -7.91 -1.34
CA ASP A 97 10.46 -7.02 -1.29
C ASP A 97 10.74 -6.45 -2.69
N MET A 98 10.74 -5.13 -2.82
CA MET A 98 11.02 -4.44 -4.08
C MET A 98 12.48 -4.03 -4.22
N GLY A 99 13.35 -4.40 -3.27
CA GLY A 99 14.76 -4.02 -3.30
C GLY A 99 15.02 -2.56 -2.95
N LYS A 100 14.06 -1.89 -2.32
CA LYS A 100 14.19 -0.48 -1.90
C LYS A 100 14.48 -0.38 -0.40
N PRO A 101 14.98 0.78 0.07
CA PRO A 101 15.21 0.98 1.50
C PRO A 101 13.91 0.82 2.31
N ARG A 102 14.06 0.38 3.55
CA ARG A 102 12.93 0.16 4.46
C ARG A 102 12.09 1.42 4.69
N ASN A 103 12.70 2.59 4.73
CA ASN A 103 11.96 3.84 4.92
C ASN A 103 11.15 4.26 3.67
N GLN A 104 11.28 3.53 2.57
CA GLN A 104 10.49 3.73 1.35
C GLN A 104 9.42 2.67 1.19
N GLN A 105 9.75 1.39 1.42
CA GLN A 105 8.81 0.29 1.19
C GLN A 105 8.28 -0.39 2.45
N GLY A 106 8.91 -0.17 3.61
CA GLY A 106 8.58 -0.94 4.81
C GLY A 106 8.82 -2.43 4.59
N TRP A 107 7.79 -3.25 4.81
CA TRP A 107 7.85 -4.70 4.57
C TRP A 107 7.85 -5.07 3.09
N GLY A 108 7.44 -4.16 2.24
CA GLY A 108 7.39 -4.35 0.80
C GLY A 108 6.04 -4.04 0.19
N LEU A 109 5.83 -4.52 -1.02
CA LEU A 109 4.61 -4.29 -1.80
C LEU A 109 3.50 -5.27 -1.40
N LEU A 110 2.29 -4.76 -1.25
CA LEU A 110 1.11 -5.59 -1.04
C LEU A 110 0.92 -6.54 -2.23
N ASP A 111 0.75 -7.83 -1.94
CA ASP A 111 0.38 -8.85 -2.92
C ASP A 111 -0.81 -9.63 -2.35
N VAL A 112 -1.99 -9.37 -2.91
CA VAL A 112 -3.24 -9.96 -2.40
C VAL A 112 -3.25 -11.47 -2.59
N GLY A 113 -2.71 -11.97 -3.69
CA GLY A 113 -2.63 -13.41 -3.94
C GLY A 113 -1.82 -14.13 -2.87
N ARG A 114 -0.66 -13.58 -2.52
CA ARG A 114 0.17 -14.15 -1.45
C ARG A 114 -0.47 -14.00 -0.08
N LEU A 115 -1.15 -12.89 0.14
CA LEU A 115 -1.81 -12.61 1.42
C LEU A 115 -2.89 -13.64 1.74
N LEU A 116 -3.65 -14.04 0.72
CA LEU A 116 -4.78 -14.96 0.87
C LEU A 116 -4.40 -16.43 0.75
N ALA A 117 -3.22 -16.73 0.24
CA ALA A 117 -2.76 -18.10 -0.01
C ALA A 117 -2.56 -18.93 1.27
#